data_a2ef228db83e2251e15094d05b97d2f0
#
_entry.id   a2ef228db83e2251e15094d05b97d2f0
#
_cell.length_a   1.000
_cell.length_b   1.000
_cell.length_c   1.000
_cell.angle_alpha   90.00
_cell.angle_beta   90.00
_cell.angle_gamma   90.00
#
_symmetry.space_group_name_H-M   'P 1'
#
loop_
_entity.id
_entity.type
_entity.pdbx_description
1 polymer ?
#
loop_
_entity_poly.entity_id
_entity_poly.type
_entity_poly.pdbx_seq_one_letter_code
_entity_poly.pdbx_strand_id
1 'polypeptide(L)'
;MQIVGEQIKLARLRRNLSVAQVAERATCSSLTVSRIEKGAPTVAIGIYLRVLYALQLDDDILFLAKDDELGRALQDMNLPQDEA
;
A
#
# COMPACT_ATOMS: atom_id res chain seq x y z
N MET A 1 9.14 4.38 0.01
CA MET A 1 8.03 3.49 0.46
C MET A 1 8.51 2.15 1.02
N GLN A 2 9.78 2.06 1.35
CA GLN A 2 10.37 0.80 1.81
C GLN A 2 9.81 0.37 3.17
N ILE A 3 9.64 1.30 4.09
CA ILE A 3 9.08 0.99 5.41
C ILE A 3 7.64 0.51 5.29
N VAL A 4 6.86 1.19 4.47
CA VAL A 4 5.47 0.80 4.24
C VAL A 4 5.41 -0.58 3.59
N GLY A 5 6.28 -0.84 2.62
CA GLY A 5 6.35 -2.15 1.96
C GLY A 5 6.64 -3.28 2.94
N GLU A 6 7.57 -3.06 3.86
CA GLU A 6 7.91 -4.05 4.87
C GLU A 6 6.74 -4.31 5.81
N GLN A 7 6.02 -3.27 6.21
CA GLN A 7 4.85 -3.41 7.06
C GLN A 7 3.75 -4.19 6.36
N ILE A 8 3.55 -3.96 5.08
CA ILE A 8 2.57 -4.69 4.28
C ILE A 8 2.95 -6.17 4.21
N LYS A 9 4.22 -6.46 3.97
CA LYS A 9 4.71 -7.84 3.93
C LYS A 9 4.47 -8.54 5.26
N LEU A 10 4.82 -7.91 6.36
CA LEU A 10 4.62 -8.48 7.69
C LEU A 10 3.14 -8.73 7.99
N ALA A 11 2.28 -7.78 7.61
CA ALA A 11 0.85 -7.93 7.79
C ALA A 11 0.31 -9.12 7.00
N ARG A 12 0.79 -9.30 5.77
CA ARG A 12 0.42 -10.44 4.94
C ARG A 12 0.84 -11.76 5.60
N LEU A 13 2.08 -11.81 6.06
CA LEU A 13 2.61 -13.03 6.68
C LEU A 13 1.87 -13.39 7.96
N ARG A 14 1.51 -12.40 8.77
CA ARG A 14 0.75 -12.63 9.99
C ARG A 14 -0.62 -13.25 9.71
N ARG A 15 -1.17 -12.98 8.54
CA ARG A 15 -2.47 -13.49 8.13
C ARG A 15 -2.37 -14.78 7.33
N ASN A 16 -1.16 -15.32 7.21
CA ASN A 16 -0.90 -16.55 6.45
C ASN A 16 -1.40 -16.45 5.00
N LEU A 17 -1.26 -15.27 4.41
CA LEU A 17 -1.67 -15.05 3.04
C LEU A 17 -0.46 -15.09 2.11
N SER A 18 -0.67 -15.66 0.92
CA SER A 18 0.34 -15.60 -0.14
C SER A 18 0.23 -14.27 -0.87
N VAL A 19 1.30 -13.92 -1.60
CA VAL A 19 1.28 -12.75 -2.48
C VAL A 19 0.13 -12.86 -3.48
N ALA A 20 -0.09 -14.05 -4.04
CA ALA A 20 -1.16 -14.26 -5.01
C ALA A 20 -2.54 -14.01 -4.40
N GLN A 21 -2.76 -14.43 -3.16
CA GLN A 21 -4.03 -14.20 -2.48
C GLN A 21 -4.29 -12.72 -2.25
N VAL A 22 -3.28 -11.98 -1.84
CA VAL A 22 -3.41 -10.55 -1.64
C VAL A 22 -3.68 -9.84 -2.98
N ALA A 23 -2.96 -10.24 -4.02
CA ALA A 23 -3.14 -9.67 -5.35
C ALA A 23 -4.57 -9.88 -5.86
N GLU A 24 -5.11 -11.08 -5.66
CA GLU A 24 -6.49 -11.38 -6.05
C GLU A 24 -7.48 -10.48 -5.33
N ARG A 25 -7.32 -10.32 -4.02
CA ARG A 25 -8.22 -9.48 -3.22
C ARG A 25 -8.09 -8.01 -3.57
N ALA A 26 -6.89 -7.55 -3.91
CA ALA A 26 -6.63 -6.17 -4.27
C ALA A 26 -6.91 -5.87 -5.75
N THR A 27 -7.24 -6.90 -6.53
CA THR A 27 -7.49 -6.78 -7.96
C THR A 27 -6.29 -6.20 -8.70
N CYS A 28 -5.12 -6.76 -8.41
CA CYS A 28 -3.88 -6.40 -9.09
C CYS A 28 -3.03 -7.65 -9.29
N SER A 29 -1.88 -7.51 -9.95
CA SER A 29 -1.01 -8.65 -10.22
C SER A 29 -0.15 -8.99 -9.01
N SER A 30 0.29 -10.26 -8.95
CA SER A 30 1.23 -10.69 -7.92
C SER A 30 2.54 -9.92 -8.02
N LEU A 31 2.98 -9.59 -9.23
CA LEU A 31 4.17 -8.78 -9.44
C LEU A 31 4.01 -7.42 -8.77
N THR A 32 2.84 -6.80 -8.89
CA THR A 32 2.57 -5.51 -8.28
C THR A 32 2.66 -5.60 -6.76
N VAL A 33 2.07 -6.63 -6.15
CA VAL A 33 2.18 -6.83 -4.69
C VAL A 33 3.64 -7.01 -4.29
N SER A 34 4.38 -7.82 -5.02
CA SER A 34 5.81 -8.02 -4.76
C SER A 34 6.59 -6.72 -4.81
N ARG A 35 6.30 -5.87 -5.79
CA ARG A 35 6.97 -4.57 -5.93
C ARG A 35 6.62 -3.64 -4.77
N ILE A 36 5.36 -3.66 -4.33
CA ILE A 36 4.93 -2.88 -3.17
C ILE A 36 5.72 -3.30 -1.93
N GLU A 37 5.83 -4.61 -1.72
CA GLU A 37 6.55 -5.12 -0.53
C GLU A 37 8.04 -4.77 -0.56
N LYS A 38 8.59 -4.57 -1.74
CA LYS A 38 9.99 -4.16 -1.90
C LYS A 38 10.16 -2.65 -1.85
N GLY A 39 9.07 -1.90 -1.73
CA GLY A 39 9.13 -0.46 -1.60
C GLY A 39 9.29 0.29 -2.91
N ALA A 40 8.84 -0.28 -4.01
CA ALA A 40 8.95 0.37 -5.31
C ALA A 40 8.16 1.68 -5.32
N PRO A 41 8.79 2.81 -5.66
CA PRO A 41 8.11 4.11 -5.64
C PRO A 41 7.22 4.35 -6.85
N THR A 42 7.30 3.51 -7.87
CA THR A 42 6.58 3.70 -9.12
C THR A 42 5.16 3.14 -9.10
N VAL A 43 4.77 2.47 -8.03
CA VAL A 43 3.41 1.92 -7.92
C VAL A 43 2.45 3.04 -7.50
N ALA A 44 1.32 3.15 -8.19
CA ALA A 44 0.33 4.18 -7.88
C ALA A 44 -0.20 4.02 -6.46
N ILE A 45 -0.38 5.16 -5.78
CA ILE A 45 -0.84 5.14 -4.37
C ILE A 45 -2.21 4.47 -4.24
N GLY A 46 -3.07 4.59 -5.25
CA GLY A 46 -4.37 3.92 -5.24
C GLY A 46 -4.26 2.41 -5.12
N ILE A 47 -3.22 1.83 -5.71
CA ILE A 47 -2.98 0.39 -5.61
C ILE A 47 -2.50 0.04 -4.21
N TYR A 48 -1.65 0.88 -3.59
CA TYR A 48 -1.27 0.69 -2.20
C TYR A 48 -2.51 0.64 -1.29
N LEU A 49 -3.44 1.56 -1.52
CA LEU A 49 -4.68 1.61 -0.73
C LEU A 49 -5.51 0.33 -0.92
N ARG A 50 -5.58 -0.17 -2.14
CA ARG A 50 -6.32 -1.43 -2.39
C ARG A 50 -5.66 -2.61 -1.68
N VAL A 51 -4.34 -2.66 -1.66
CA VAL A 51 -3.61 -3.72 -0.95
C VAL A 51 -3.85 -3.62 0.56
N LEU A 52 -3.80 -2.40 1.12
CA LEU A 52 -4.10 -2.20 2.53
C LEU A 52 -5.52 -2.65 2.87
N TYR A 53 -6.47 -2.33 2.01
CA TYR A 53 -7.85 -2.76 2.19
C TYR A 53 -7.96 -4.28 2.13
N ALA A 54 -7.26 -4.91 1.19
CA ALA A 54 -7.26 -6.36 1.05
C ALA A 54 -6.72 -7.06 2.30
N LEU A 55 -5.84 -6.41 3.03
CA LEU A 55 -5.27 -6.90 4.28
C LEU A 55 -6.08 -6.46 5.49
N GLN A 56 -7.19 -5.74 5.27
CA GLN A 56 -8.04 -5.20 6.32
C GLN A 56 -7.27 -4.24 7.23
N LEU A 57 -6.38 -3.44 6.62
CA LEU A 57 -5.61 -2.43 7.33
C LEU A 57 -6.10 -1.01 7.03
N ASP A 58 -7.29 -0.90 6.44
CA ASP A 58 -7.85 0.39 6.06
C ASP A 58 -8.06 1.30 7.27
N ASP A 59 -8.35 0.72 8.44
CA ASP A 59 -8.49 1.49 9.67
C ASP A 59 -7.15 2.01 10.19
N ASP A 60 -6.06 1.39 9.76
CA ASP A 60 -4.72 1.77 10.19
C ASP A 60 -4.05 2.75 9.24
N ILE A 61 -4.74 3.16 8.19
CA ILE A 61 -4.15 4.03 7.18
C ILE A 61 -3.70 5.36 7.76
N LEU A 62 -4.44 5.89 8.73
CA LEU A 62 -4.06 7.13 9.40
C LEU A 62 -2.76 6.98 10.17
N PHE A 63 -2.54 5.81 10.75
CA PHE A 63 -1.28 5.51 11.43
C PHE A 63 -0.13 5.42 10.42
N LEU A 64 -0.33 4.72 9.31
CA LEU A 64 0.66 4.62 8.26
C LEU A 64 0.93 5.96 7.60
N ALA A 65 -0.10 6.81 7.49
CA ALA A 65 0.05 8.13 6.89
C ALA A 65 0.92 9.07 7.72
N LYS A 66 1.19 8.74 8.97
CA LYS A 66 2.15 9.48 9.78
C LYS A 66 3.58 9.21 9.36
N ASP A 67 3.82 8.11 8.65
CA ASP A 67 5.11 7.85 8.03
C ASP A 67 5.32 8.89 6.94
N ASP A 68 6.49 9.52 6.94
CA ASP A 68 6.78 10.60 6.00
C ASP A 68 6.62 10.17 4.55
N GLU A 69 6.97 8.94 4.24
CA GLU A 69 6.87 8.44 2.88
C GLU A 69 5.42 8.37 2.40
N LEU A 70 4.56 7.73 3.17
CA LEU A 70 3.17 7.56 2.77
C LEU A 70 2.40 8.87 2.91
N GLY A 71 2.64 9.62 3.99
CA GLY A 71 2.01 10.91 4.20
C GLY A 71 2.31 11.86 3.06
N ARG A 72 3.57 11.89 2.63
CA ARG A 72 4.00 12.74 1.52
C ARG A 72 3.35 12.30 0.21
N ALA A 73 3.29 11.00 -0.04
CA ALA A 73 2.65 10.47 -1.23
C ALA A 73 1.17 10.83 -1.29
N LEU A 74 0.48 10.76 -0.15
CA LEU A 74 -0.93 11.13 -0.08
C LEU A 74 -1.12 12.61 -0.33
N GLN A 75 -0.25 13.46 0.22
CA GLN A 75 -0.29 14.90 -0.03
C GLN A 75 -0.07 15.21 -1.50
N ASP A 76 0.93 14.60 -2.10
CA ASP A 76 1.25 14.82 -3.51
C ASP A 76 0.07 14.42 -4.41
N MET A 77 -0.62 13.36 -4.04
CA MET A 77 -1.78 12.90 -4.78
C MET A 77 -2.95 13.88 -4.69
N ASN A 78 -3.10 14.54 -3.55
CA ASN A 78 -4.22 15.45 -3.31
C ASN A 78 -3.98 16.85 -3.83
N LEU A 79 -2.73 17.30 -3.92
CA LEU A 79 -2.41 18.65 -4.33
C LEU A 79 -3.04 19.05 -5.67
N PRO A 80 -2.93 18.24 -6.73
CA PRO A 80 -3.55 18.59 -8.00
C PRO A 80 -5.07 18.68 -7.91
N GLN A 81 -5.68 17.91 -7.03
CA GLN A 81 -7.13 17.92 -6.85
C GLN A 81 -7.58 19.17 -6.14
N ASP A 82 -6.79 19.64 -5.19
CA ASP A 82 -7.11 20.84 -4.41
C ASP A 82 -7.09 22.08 -5.28
N GLU A 83 -6.28 22.07 -6.32
CA GLU A 83 -6.17 23.21 -7.22
C GLU A 83 -7.26 23.22 -8.29
N ALA A 84 -7.89 22.08 -8.46
CA ALA A 84 -8.97 21.99 -9.43
C ALA A 84 -10.24 22.62 -8.87
#